data_85ce02cd9b020e425e2b7be3ef150ca4
#
_entry.id   85ce02cd9b020e425e2b7be3ef150ca4
#
_cell.length_a   1.000
_cell.length_b   1.000
_cell.length_c   1.000
_cell.angle_alpha   90.00
_cell.angle_beta   90.00
_cell.angle_gamma   90.00
#
_symmetry.space_group_name_H-M   'P 1'
#
loop_
_entity.id
_entity.type
_entity.pdbx_description
1 polymer ?
#
loop_
_entity_poly.entity_id
_entity_poly.type
_entity_poly.pdbx_seq_one_letter_code
_entity_poly.pdbx_strand_id
1 'polypeptide(L)'
;MAVKPIPLFSRVVVAVNGGPCDERMVRLVVETARATKAEVVAIHVVEIDWTLPLDANVADRSESAQRVLDTAEAIAEHLRGKLEPVLVQARDVGAAIVDETVEREADLLVVGLPYRKRFGGDFAIGRTVPYVLKNAPCAVWVVREPIPGEIHA
;
A
#
# COMPACT_ATOMS: atom_id res chain seq x y z
N MET A 1 33.39 -17.85 11.34
CA MET A 1 32.62 -18.05 10.10
C MET A 1 31.71 -16.85 9.90
N ALA A 2 31.89 -16.13 8.80
CA ALA A 2 31.05 -14.98 8.50
C ALA A 2 29.69 -15.44 8.01
N VAL A 3 28.62 -14.96 8.66
CA VAL A 3 27.27 -15.22 8.21
C VAL A 3 26.96 -14.23 7.09
N LYS A 4 26.66 -14.73 5.91
CA LYS A 4 26.25 -13.87 4.80
C LYS A 4 24.92 -13.22 5.15
N PRO A 5 24.81 -11.88 5.13
CA PRO A 5 23.53 -11.24 5.43
C PRO A 5 22.50 -11.63 4.39
N ILE A 6 21.34 -12.09 4.89
CA ILE A 6 20.19 -12.36 4.03
C ILE A 6 19.45 -11.03 3.89
N PRO A 7 19.15 -10.58 2.66
CA PRO A 7 18.31 -9.38 2.49
C PRO A 7 16.99 -9.56 3.24
N LEU A 8 16.58 -8.54 3.96
CA LEU A 8 15.32 -8.60 4.71
C LEU A 8 14.14 -8.83 3.77
N PHE A 9 14.10 -8.11 2.69
CA PHE A 9 13.11 -8.28 1.64
C PHE A 9 13.73 -7.95 0.29
N SER A 10 13.27 -8.62 -0.78
CA SER A 10 13.74 -8.42 -2.15
C SER A 10 12.74 -7.65 -3.01
N ARG A 11 11.45 -7.88 -2.80
CA ARG A 11 10.36 -7.24 -3.55
C ARG A 11 9.25 -6.86 -2.60
N VAL A 12 8.95 -5.57 -2.56
CA VAL A 12 7.95 -5.01 -1.65
C VAL A 12 6.84 -4.38 -2.46
N VAL A 13 5.61 -4.74 -2.14
CA VAL A 13 4.41 -4.06 -2.64
C VAL A 13 3.85 -3.21 -1.51
N VAL A 14 3.66 -1.91 -1.77
CA VAL A 14 2.98 -1.00 -0.85
C VAL A 14 1.68 -0.55 -1.48
N ALA A 15 0.57 -0.74 -0.77
CA ALA A 15 -0.76 -0.37 -1.26
C ALA A 15 -1.10 1.04 -0.78
N VAL A 16 -1.13 1.99 -1.70
CA VAL A 16 -1.49 3.39 -1.42
C VAL A 16 -2.91 3.67 -1.90
N ASN A 17 -3.63 4.53 -1.19
CA ASN A 17 -5.03 4.79 -1.51
C ASN A 17 -5.42 6.27 -1.42
N GLY A 18 -4.45 7.17 -1.25
CA GLY A 18 -4.71 8.59 -1.05
C GLY A 18 -5.06 8.94 0.38
N GLY A 19 -4.98 7.99 1.29
CA GLY A 19 -5.35 8.17 2.69
C GLY A 19 -4.19 8.58 3.58
N PRO A 20 -4.45 8.71 4.88
CA PRO A 20 -3.48 9.27 5.83
C PRO A 20 -2.28 8.38 6.11
N CYS A 21 -2.32 7.12 5.73
CA CYS A 21 -1.20 6.20 5.97
C CYS A 21 -0.15 6.22 4.85
N ASP A 22 -0.48 6.74 3.67
CA ASP A 22 0.37 6.64 2.48
C ASP A 22 1.78 7.16 2.69
N GLU A 23 1.92 8.38 3.18
CA GLU A 23 3.24 8.99 3.36
C GLU A 23 4.11 8.16 4.29
N ARG A 24 3.57 7.74 5.41
CA ARG A 24 4.31 6.94 6.40
C ARG A 24 4.72 5.59 5.83
N MET A 25 3.82 4.92 5.11
CA MET A 25 4.11 3.65 4.46
C MET A 25 5.21 3.78 3.42
N VAL A 26 5.09 4.76 2.54
CA VAL A 26 6.07 4.95 1.47
C VAL A 26 7.44 5.28 2.05
N ARG A 27 7.51 6.16 3.04
CA ARG A 27 8.78 6.48 3.72
C ARG A 27 9.41 5.23 4.34
N LEU A 28 8.63 4.48 5.09
CA LEU A 28 9.09 3.27 5.75
C LEU A 28 9.66 2.26 4.75
N VAL A 29 8.92 2.01 3.69
CA VAL A 29 9.29 1.02 2.68
C VAL A 29 10.51 1.48 1.88
N VAL A 30 10.55 2.73 1.44
CA VAL A 30 11.66 3.25 0.65
C VAL A 30 12.96 3.28 1.47
N GLU A 31 12.90 3.69 2.72
CA GLU A 31 14.07 3.70 3.58
C GLU A 31 14.57 2.28 3.89
N THR A 32 13.67 1.36 4.14
CA THR A 32 14.02 -0.04 4.36
C THR A 32 14.62 -0.67 3.10
N ALA A 33 14.00 -0.40 1.95
CA ALA A 33 14.46 -0.93 0.67
C ALA A 33 15.82 -0.39 0.25
N ARG A 34 16.14 0.86 0.62
CA ARG A 34 17.44 1.43 0.31
C ARG A 34 18.58 0.62 0.93
N ALA A 35 18.40 0.18 2.16
CA ALA A 35 19.41 -0.62 2.86
C ALA A 35 19.59 -2.00 2.26
N THR A 36 18.52 -2.60 1.73
CA THR A 36 18.52 -3.97 1.21
C THR A 36 18.54 -4.03 -0.33
N LYS A 37 18.44 -2.88 -1.00
CA LYS A 37 18.29 -2.78 -2.46
C LYS A 37 17.07 -3.52 -2.98
N ALA A 38 16.02 -3.59 -2.19
CA ALA A 38 14.76 -4.22 -2.59
C ALA A 38 14.05 -3.38 -3.66
N GLU A 39 13.33 -4.06 -4.54
CA GLU A 39 12.44 -3.40 -5.48
C GLU A 39 11.15 -3.01 -4.76
N VAL A 40 10.66 -1.80 -4.99
CA VAL A 40 9.43 -1.29 -4.39
C VAL A 40 8.42 -0.97 -5.48
N VAL A 41 7.24 -1.52 -5.34
CA VAL A 41 6.09 -1.24 -6.21
C VAL A 41 5.00 -0.60 -5.36
N ALA A 42 4.55 0.58 -5.76
CA ALA A 42 3.41 1.23 -5.14
C ALA A 42 2.17 0.95 -6.01
N ILE A 43 1.23 0.22 -5.45
CA ILE A 43 -0.01 -0.11 -6.15
C ILE A 43 -1.13 0.77 -5.62
N HIS A 44 -1.93 1.33 -6.53
CA HIS A 44 -3.19 1.98 -6.20
C HIS A 44 -4.30 1.28 -6.96
N VAL A 45 -5.31 0.80 -6.23
CA VAL A 45 -6.46 0.12 -6.81
C VAL A 45 -7.63 1.08 -6.87
N VAL A 46 -8.14 1.31 -8.08
CA VAL A 46 -9.37 2.05 -8.29
C VAL A 46 -10.52 1.07 -8.32
N GLU A 47 -11.43 1.20 -7.38
CA GLU A 47 -12.60 0.34 -7.30
C GLU A 47 -13.62 0.75 -8.35
N ILE A 48 -14.01 -0.21 -9.18
CA ILE A 48 -14.97 0.00 -10.25
C ILE A 48 -16.31 -0.60 -9.84
N ASP A 49 -17.35 0.20 -9.98
CA ASP A 49 -18.72 -0.23 -9.70
C ASP A 49 -19.11 -1.43 -10.58
N TRP A 50 -19.86 -2.36 -10.01
CA TRP A 50 -20.33 -3.57 -10.70
C TRP A 50 -21.20 -3.25 -11.93
N THR A 51 -21.77 -2.05 -12.01
CA THR A 51 -22.58 -1.60 -13.16
C THR A 51 -21.73 -1.13 -14.34
N LEU A 52 -20.42 -0.96 -14.14
CA LEU A 52 -19.49 -0.48 -15.17
C LEU A 52 -18.55 -1.59 -15.64
N PRO A 53 -18.10 -1.54 -16.92
CA PRO A 53 -17.04 -2.44 -17.38
C PRO A 53 -15.73 -2.18 -16.63
N LEU A 54 -14.87 -3.20 -16.49
CA LEU A 54 -13.58 -3.06 -15.81
C LEU A 54 -12.65 -2.07 -16.50
N ASP A 55 -12.79 -1.88 -17.79
CA ASP A 55 -12.00 -0.93 -18.58
C ASP A 55 -12.65 0.45 -18.70
N ALA A 56 -13.71 0.71 -17.92
CA ALA A 56 -14.37 2.00 -17.94
C ALA A 56 -13.40 3.11 -17.57
N ASN A 57 -13.31 4.13 -18.42
CA ASN A 57 -12.49 5.29 -18.15
C ASN A 57 -13.36 6.38 -17.53
N VAL A 58 -13.19 6.59 -16.23
CA VAL A 58 -13.85 7.68 -15.50
C VAL A 58 -12.77 8.74 -15.24
N ALA A 59 -12.80 9.80 -16.05
CA ALA A 59 -11.74 10.81 -16.10
C ALA A 59 -11.37 11.39 -14.72
N ASP A 60 -12.36 11.74 -13.90
CA ASP A 60 -12.13 12.33 -12.58
C ASP A 60 -11.42 11.35 -11.64
N ARG A 61 -11.78 10.08 -11.71
CA ARG A 61 -11.15 9.03 -10.90
C ARG A 61 -9.72 8.76 -11.37
N SER A 62 -9.49 8.82 -12.67
CA SER A 62 -8.15 8.61 -13.24
C SER A 62 -7.18 9.71 -12.80
N GLU A 63 -7.62 10.95 -12.78
CA GLU A 63 -6.80 12.07 -12.29
C GLU A 63 -6.48 11.93 -10.80
N SER A 64 -7.48 11.59 -9.98
CA SER A 64 -7.29 11.37 -8.55
C SER A 64 -6.35 10.23 -8.28
N ALA A 65 -6.50 9.13 -9.02
CA ALA A 65 -5.64 7.96 -8.90
C ALA A 65 -4.20 8.27 -9.28
N GLN A 66 -4.02 9.05 -10.34
CA GLN A 66 -2.68 9.44 -10.77
C GLN A 66 -1.99 10.31 -9.72
N ARG A 67 -2.74 11.22 -9.07
CA ARG A 67 -2.20 12.04 -7.99
C ARG A 67 -1.72 11.21 -6.81
N VAL A 68 -2.43 10.14 -6.46
CA VAL A 68 -2.01 9.22 -5.40
C VAL A 68 -0.65 8.62 -5.72
N LEU A 69 -0.48 8.13 -6.94
CA LEU A 69 0.78 7.53 -7.38
C LEU A 69 1.89 8.57 -7.52
N ASP A 70 1.59 9.74 -8.05
CA ASP A 70 2.56 10.83 -8.19
C ASP A 70 3.09 11.28 -6.83
N THR A 71 2.24 11.32 -5.83
CA THR A 71 2.63 11.65 -4.46
C THR A 71 3.59 10.60 -3.90
N ALA A 72 3.29 9.33 -4.12
CA ALA A 72 4.17 8.25 -3.68
C ALA A 72 5.55 8.33 -4.34
N GLU A 73 5.59 8.59 -5.65
CA GLU A 73 6.84 8.77 -6.39
C GLU A 73 7.63 9.98 -5.88
N ALA A 74 6.95 11.09 -5.61
CA ALA A 74 7.60 12.30 -5.10
C ALA A 74 8.25 12.06 -3.73
N ILE A 75 7.59 11.30 -2.87
CA ILE A 75 8.16 10.91 -1.57
C ILE A 75 9.42 10.08 -1.76
N ALA A 76 9.37 9.10 -2.65
CA ALA A 76 10.51 8.24 -2.94
C ALA A 76 11.69 9.04 -3.48
N GLU A 77 11.46 9.95 -4.42
CA GLU A 77 12.50 10.82 -4.98
C GLU A 77 13.12 11.71 -3.92
N HIS A 78 12.31 12.27 -3.03
CA HIS A 78 12.79 13.10 -1.93
C HIS A 78 13.72 12.32 -1.01
N LEU A 79 13.46 11.04 -0.82
CA LEU A 79 14.28 10.14 -0.02
C LEU A 79 15.43 9.49 -0.82
N ARG A 80 15.60 9.90 -2.08
CA ARG A 80 16.60 9.34 -2.99
C ARG A 80 16.46 7.84 -3.20
N GLY A 81 15.23 7.38 -3.16
CA GLY A 81 14.87 6.00 -3.46
C GLY A 81 14.10 5.90 -4.76
N LYS A 82 13.67 4.69 -5.08
CA LYS A 82 12.90 4.40 -6.27
C LYS A 82 11.67 3.60 -5.92
N LEU A 83 10.58 3.85 -6.61
CA LEU A 83 9.44 2.96 -6.62
C LEU A 83 8.79 2.96 -8.00
N GLU A 84 8.19 1.83 -8.34
CA GLU A 84 7.40 1.70 -9.56
C GLU A 84 5.94 1.93 -9.22
N PRO A 85 5.28 2.93 -9.83
CA PRO A 85 3.85 3.14 -9.61
C PRO A 85 3.03 2.23 -10.51
N VAL A 86 1.97 1.64 -9.96
CA VAL A 86 1.07 0.75 -10.69
C VAL A 86 -0.37 1.08 -10.36
N LEU A 87 -1.16 1.33 -11.39
CA LEU A 87 -2.58 1.58 -11.28
C LEU A 87 -3.35 0.33 -11.69
N VAL A 88 -4.27 -0.10 -10.84
CA VAL A 88 -5.12 -1.27 -11.11
C VAL A 88 -6.59 -0.87 -10.97
N GLN A 89 -7.41 -1.27 -11.92
CA GLN A 89 -8.86 -1.16 -11.80
C GLN A 89 -9.42 -2.52 -11.41
N ALA A 90 -10.25 -2.57 -10.40
CA ALA A 90 -10.81 -3.82 -9.89
C ALA A 90 -12.12 -3.59 -9.17
N ARG A 91 -12.88 -4.66 -9.01
CA ARG A 91 -14.14 -4.61 -8.27
C ARG A 91 -13.96 -4.80 -6.77
N ASP A 92 -12.90 -5.47 -6.38
CA ASP A 92 -12.56 -5.72 -4.99
C ASP A 92 -11.10 -5.31 -4.73
N VAL A 93 -10.91 -4.34 -3.85
CA VAL A 93 -9.60 -3.76 -3.58
C VAL A 93 -8.67 -4.79 -2.94
N GLY A 94 -9.13 -5.49 -1.91
CA GLY A 94 -8.30 -6.48 -1.21
C GLY A 94 -7.84 -7.62 -2.11
N ALA A 95 -8.75 -8.14 -2.92
CA ALA A 95 -8.42 -9.20 -3.87
C ALA A 95 -7.39 -8.73 -4.91
N ALA A 96 -7.55 -7.52 -5.43
CA ALA A 96 -6.62 -6.96 -6.40
C ALA A 96 -5.22 -6.77 -5.80
N ILE A 97 -5.14 -6.30 -4.56
CA ILE A 97 -3.85 -6.13 -3.87
C ILE A 97 -3.14 -7.49 -3.73
N VAL A 98 -3.87 -8.51 -3.30
CA VAL A 98 -3.29 -9.85 -3.13
C VAL A 98 -2.87 -10.43 -4.48
N ASP A 99 -3.70 -10.30 -5.51
CA ASP A 99 -3.39 -10.81 -6.84
C ASP A 99 -2.11 -10.17 -7.42
N GLU A 100 -1.97 -8.86 -7.30
CA GLU A 100 -0.76 -8.16 -7.74
C GLU A 100 0.48 -8.59 -6.94
N THR A 101 0.30 -8.80 -5.65
CA THR A 101 1.38 -9.26 -4.78
C THR A 101 1.89 -10.64 -5.19
N VAL A 102 0.97 -11.55 -5.52
CA VAL A 102 1.30 -12.89 -6.01
C VAL A 102 1.98 -12.81 -7.38
N GLU A 103 1.40 -12.06 -8.30
CA GLU A 103 1.88 -11.96 -9.67
C GLU A 103 3.29 -11.37 -9.75
N ARG A 104 3.59 -10.44 -8.87
CA ARG A 104 4.90 -9.81 -8.78
C ARG A 104 5.91 -10.58 -7.92
N GLU A 105 5.50 -11.69 -7.36
CA GLU A 105 6.34 -12.52 -6.49
C GLU A 105 6.93 -11.71 -5.33
N ALA A 106 6.13 -10.83 -4.74
CA ALA A 106 6.56 -10.00 -3.62
C ALA A 106 6.75 -10.84 -2.36
N ASP A 107 7.76 -10.51 -1.59
CA ASP A 107 8.01 -11.15 -0.29
C ASP A 107 7.58 -10.29 0.90
N LEU A 108 7.12 -9.08 0.63
CA LEU A 108 6.49 -8.22 1.63
C LEU A 108 5.37 -7.40 1.00
N LEU A 109 4.24 -7.37 1.69
CA LEU A 109 3.10 -6.50 1.35
C LEU A 109 2.87 -5.55 2.51
N VAL A 110 2.82 -4.25 2.22
CA VAL A 110 2.58 -3.21 3.24
C VAL A 110 1.24 -2.55 2.96
N VAL A 111 0.36 -2.57 3.95
CA VAL A 111 -0.97 -1.96 3.88
C VAL A 111 -1.19 -1.00 5.03
N GLY A 112 -1.97 0.04 4.79
CA GLY A 112 -2.31 1.03 5.80
C GLY A 112 -3.64 0.73 6.45
N LEU A 113 -3.76 1.14 7.70
CA LEU A 113 -5.00 1.02 8.46
C LEU A 113 -5.28 2.37 9.12
N PRO A 114 -6.15 3.20 8.53
CA PRO A 114 -6.53 4.46 9.16
C PRO A 114 -7.20 4.21 10.51
N TYR A 115 -6.97 5.11 11.45
CA TYR A 115 -7.65 5.03 12.74
C TYR A 115 -9.02 5.67 12.63
N ARG A 116 -10.04 4.83 12.55
CA ARG A 116 -11.43 5.26 12.44
C ARG A 116 -12.25 4.59 13.52
N LYS A 117 -13.22 5.32 14.06
CA LYS A 117 -14.19 4.79 14.99
C LYS A 117 -15.53 4.66 14.29
N ARG A 118 -16.23 3.57 14.56
CA ARG A 118 -17.62 3.42 14.14
C ARG A 118 -18.49 4.38 14.95
N PHE A 119 -19.64 4.69 14.40
CA PHE A 119 -20.69 5.37 15.16
C PHE A 119 -20.97 4.56 16.44
N GLY A 120 -20.73 5.15 17.60
CA GLY A 120 -20.80 4.43 18.89
C GLY A 120 -19.46 4.16 19.54
N GLY A 121 -18.33 4.43 18.87
CA GLY A 121 -17.01 4.48 19.49
C GLY A 121 -16.07 3.29 19.25
N ASP A 122 -16.53 2.23 18.58
CA ASP A 122 -15.67 1.08 18.30
C ASP A 122 -14.70 1.34 17.14
N PHE A 123 -13.48 0.84 17.30
CA PHE A 123 -12.48 0.93 16.25
C PHE A 123 -12.92 0.13 15.02
N ALA A 124 -12.89 0.76 13.86
CA ALA A 124 -13.30 0.14 12.60
C ALA A 124 -12.09 -0.28 11.77
N ILE A 125 -12.02 -1.56 11.40
CA ILE A 125 -10.91 -2.11 10.62
C ILE A 125 -11.24 -2.16 9.12
N GLY A 126 -12.53 -2.20 8.75
CA GLY A 126 -12.93 -2.32 7.35
C GLY A 126 -12.76 -3.74 6.80
N ARG A 127 -12.69 -3.87 5.49
CA ARG A 127 -12.65 -5.17 4.80
C ARG A 127 -11.29 -5.50 4.18
N THR A 128 -10.54 -4.50 3.76
CA THR A 128 -9.30 -4.72 3.00
C THR A 128 -8.21 -5.37 3.83
N VAL A 129 -7.92 -4.83 5.02
CA VAL A 129 -6.85 -5.36 5.86
C VAL A 129 -7.13 -6.79 6.32
N PRO A 130 -8.33 -7.12 6.83
CA PRO A 130 -8.64 -8.52 7.16
C PRO A 130 -8.51 -9.48 5.99
N TYR A 131 -8.95 -9.07 4.80
CA TYR A 131 -8.80 -9.88 3.59
C TYR A 131 -7.34 -10.14 3.27
N VAL A 132 -6.52 -9.11 3.28
CA VAL A 132 -5.08 -9.20 3.01
C VAL A 132 -4.40 -10.12 4.03
N LEU A 133 -4.69 -9.94 5.31
CA LEU A 133 -4.10 -10.78 6.36
C LEU A 133 -4.45 -12.26 6.21
N LYS A 134 -5.64 -12.53 5.68
CA LYS A 134 -6.10 -13.90 5.49
C LYS A 134 -5.52 -14.54 4.23
N ASN A 135 -5.29 -13.76 3.18
CA ASN A 135 -5.05 -14.30 1.83
C ASN A 135 -3.67 -14.01 1.24
N ALA A 136 -2.93 -13.04 1.75
CA ALA A 136 -1.60 -12.74 1.22
C ALA A 136 -0.62 -13.88 1.54
N PRO A 137 0.13 -14.39 0.54
CA PRO A 137 1.03 -15.51 0.76
C PRO A 137 2.39 -15.12 1.36
N CYS A 138 2.66 -13.84 1.49
CA CYS A 138 3.94 -13.32 1.96
C CYS A 138 3.78 -12.61 3.32
N ALA A 139 4.88 -12.11 3.87
CA ALA A 139 4.84 -11.27 5.06
C ALA A 139 4.00 -10.03 4.79
N VAL A 140 3.24 -9.60 5.80
CA VAL A 140 2.37 -8.42 5.72
C VAL A 140 2.71 -7.48 6.87
N TRP A 141 3.00 -6.24 6.54
CA TRP A 141 3.07 -5.16 7.52
C TRP A 141 1.80 -4.34 7.44
N VAL A 142 1.17 -4.13 8.58
CA VAL A 142 0.03 -3.22 8.71
C VAL A 142 0.51 -1.97 9.42
N VAL A 143 0.43 -0.85 8.74
CA VAL A 143 0.79 0.45 9.32
C VAL A 143 -0.51 1.13 9.74
N ARG A 144 -0.83 1.02 11.02
CA ARG A 144 -2.00 1.70 11.55
C ARG A 144 -1.64 3.15 11.84
N GLU A 145 -2.49 4.07 11.40
CA GLU A 145 -2.36 5.48 11.69
C GLU A 145 -2.29 5.70 13.21
N PRO A 146 -1.40 6.60 13.70
CA PRO A 146 -1.42 6.97 15.11
C PRO A 146 -2.79 7.49 15.53
N ILE A 147 -3.16 7.26 16.78
CA ILE A 147 -4.44 7.74 17.29
C ILE A 147 -4.41 9.27 17.30
N PRO A 148 -5.33 9.93 16.57
CA PRO A 148 -5.32 11.39 16.48
C PRO A 148 -5.50 12.06 17.83
N GLY A 149 -4.75 13.13 18.08
CA GLY A 149 -4.86 13.96 19.28
C GLY A 149 -4.20 13.40 20.53
N GLU A 150 -3.58 12.23 20.48
CA GLU A 150 -2.89 11.61 21.64
C GLU A 150 -1.37 11.65 21.53
N ILE A 151 -0.86 12.41 20.58
CA ILE A 151 0.59 12.60 20.47
C ILE A 151 1.00 13.69 21.44
N HIS A 152 1.60 13.28 22.51
CA HIS A 152 2.22 14.23 23.44
C HIS A 152 3.68 14.40 23.01
N ALA A 153 4.00 15.62 22.68
CA ALA A 153 5.37 15.98 22.36
C ALA A 153 6.26 15.83 23.59
#